data_d3594dea9c12bba03318488453483320
#
_entry.id   d3594dea9c12bba03318488453483320
#
_cell.length_a   1.000
_cell.length_b   1.000
_cell.length_c   1.000
_cell.angle_alpha   90.00
_cell.angle_beta   90.00
_cell.angle_gamma   90.00
#
_symmetry.space_group_name_H-M   'P 1'
#
loop_
_entity.id
_entity.type
_entity.pdbx_description
1 polymer ?
#
loop_
_entity_poly.entity_id
_entity_poly.type
_entity_poly.pdbx_seq_one_letter_code
_entity_poly.pdbx_strand_id
1 'polypeptide(L)'
;TVRVLPHFKPDFMVLTNLFRDQLDRYGEIDITMNLLSRAMKMAPNMKLLVNADDSLSTYLAMDNKNPYTTYGISEQVFKDQNSKEIREGRFCKRCGHKMEYKFYHYSQLGDYYCPKCGFKRPKPEFDASHIDMSDGLAFDVKASHIKANYRGFYNIYNILAVFGAAS
;
A
#
# COMPACT_ATOMS: atom_id res chain seq x y z
N THR A 1 -0.03 -9.65 16.15
CA THR A 1 -0.16 -8.20 16.44
C THR A 1 -1.16 -7.95 17.56
N VAL A 2 -2.44 -8.35 17.46
CA VAL A 2 -3.48 -8.13 18.48
C VAL A 2 -3.12 -8.72 19.86
N ARG A 3 -2.38 -9.82 19.93
CA ARG A 3 -1.92 -10.45 21.19
C ARG A 3 -0.79 -9.67 21.87
N VAL A 4 -0.03 -8.88 21.14
CA VAL A 4 1.15 -8.14 21.64
C VAL A 4 0.75 -6.73 22.10
N LEU A 5 -0.20 -6.10 21.44
CA LEU A 5 -0.61 -4.71 21.69
C LEU A 5 -1.09 -4.41 23.12
N PRO A 6 -1.69 -5.34 23.91
CA PRO A 6 -1.96 -5.09 25.31
C PRO A 6 -0.70 -4.84 26.15
N HIS A 7 0.44 -5.38 25.70
CA HIS A 7 1.72 -5.30 26.41
C HIS A 7 2.70 -4.30 25.77
N PHE A 8 2.46 -3.92 24.52
CA PHE A 8 3.32 -3.02 23.75
C PHE A 8 2.47 -2.14 22.83
N LYS A 9 2.56 -0.82 23.00
CA LYS A 9 1.88 0.16 22.16
C LYS A 9 2.87 0.74 21.17
N PRO A 10 2.81 0.34 19.90
CA PRO A 10 3.68 0.92 18.87
C PRO A 10 3.27 2.35 18.57
N ASP A 11 4.25 3.21 18.35
CA ASP A 11 4.04 4.59 17.91
C ASP A 11 3.84 4.67 16.39
N PHE A 12 4.29 3.64 15.66
CA PHE A 12 4.35 3.63 14.22
C PHE A 12 4.10 2.25 13.62
N MET A 13 3.38 2.20 12.49
CA MET A 13 3.14 0.98 11.70
C MET A 13 3.26 1.26 10.21
N VAL A 14 3.98 0.41 9.49
CA VAL A 14 4.05 0.44 8.03
C VAL A 14 3.13 -0.63 7.45
N LEU A 15 2.22 -0.21 6.57
CA LEU A 15 1.38 -1.09 5.75
C LEU A 15 1.94 -1.10 4.32
N THR A 16 2.63 -2.17 3.98
CA THR A 16 3.28 -2.30 2.67
C THR A 16 2.29 -2.71 1.59
N ASN A 17 1.58 -3.79 1.80
CA ASN A 17 0.52 -4.30 0.93
C ASN A 17 -0.25 -5.43 1.64
N LEU A 18 -1.43 -5.76 1.13
CA LEU A 18 -2.25 -6.85 1.62
C LEU A 18 -2.56 -7.80 0.47
N PHE A 19 -1.77 -8.86 0.38
CA PHE A 19 -1.99 -9.95 -0.57
C PHE A 19 -2.50 -11.19 0.15
N ARG A 20 -3.21 -12.02 -0.57
CA ARG A 20 -3.55 -13.38 -0.15
C ARG A 20 -2.28 -14.22 -0.23
N ASP A 21 -1.57 -14.32 0.89
CA ASP A 21 -0.42 -15.20 1.04
C ASP A 21 -0.77 -16.32 2.02
N GLN A 22 -0.44 -17.57 1.65
CA GLN A 22 -0.58 -18.76 2.50
C GLN A 22 -2.00 -18.96 3.09
N LEU A 23 -2.96 -19.25 2.22
CA LEU A 23 -4.36 -19.60 2.55
C LEU A 23 -4.49 -20.57 3.74
N ASP A 24 -3.51 -21.46 3.92
CA ASP A 24 -3.53 -22.50 4.96
C ASP A 24 -3.31 -21.98 6.39
N ARG A 25 -2.80 -20.76 6.56
CA ARG A 25 -2.43 -20.23 7.89
C ARG A 25 -3.35 -19.14 8.43
N TYR A 26 -3.87 -18.25 7.58
CA TYR A 26 -4.52 -17.00 8.03
C TYR A 26 -5.95 -16.83 7.54
N GLY A 27 -6.48 -17.76 6.74
CA GLY A 27 -7.81 -17.66 6.21
C GLY A 27 -7.96 -16.57 5.12
N GLU A 28 -9.16 -16.04 4.99
CA GLU A 28 -9.46 -15.03 3.99
C GLU A 28 -8.83 -13.67 4.34
N ILE A 29 -8.54 -12.85 3.32
CA ILE A 29 -7.98 -11.50 3.46
C ILE A 29 -8.79 -10.62 4.44
N ASP A 30 -10.09 -10.84 4.53
CA ASP A 30 -10.97 -10.12 5.45
C ASP A 30 -10.67 -10.40 6.92
N ILE A 31 -10.23 -11.61 7.27
CA ILE A 31 -9.78 -11.95 8.63
C ILE A 31 -8.52 -11.15 8.96
N THR A 32 -7.56 -11.09 8.05
CA THR A 32 -6.33 -10.31 8.23
C THR A 32 -6.65 -8.82 8.38
N MET A 33 -7.52 -8.26 7.54
CA MET A 33 -7.96 -6.88 7.63
C MET A 33 -8.66 -6.58 8.96
N ASN A 34 -9.52 -7.46 9.43
CA ASN A 34 -10.20 -7.32 10.72
C ASN A 34 -9.21 -7.34 11.91
N LEU A 35 -8.19 -8.21 11.87
CA LEU A 35 -7.14 -8.24 12.89
C LEU A 35 -6.32 -6.95 12.90
N LEU A 36 -5.95 -6.42 11.72
CA LEU A 36 -5.26 -5.15 11.60
C LEU A 36 -6.11 -3.98 12.08
N SER A 37 -7.38 -3.93 11.69
CA SER A 37 -8.32 -2.89 12.16
C SER A 37 -8.46 -2.92 13.69
N ARG A 38 -8.58 -4.10 14.31
CA ARG A 38 -8.59 -4.23 15.78
C ARG A 38 -7.29 -3.71 16.40
N ALA A 39 -6.14 -4.03 15.81
CA ALA A 39 -4.85 -3.55 16.27
C ALA A 39 -4.78 -2.01 16.22
N MET A 40 -5.21 -1.40 15.13
CA MET A 40 -5.26 0.06 14.97
C MET A 40 -6.16 0.72 16.02
N LYS A 41 -7.34 0.15 16.29
CA LYS A 41 -8.26 0.65 17.32
C LYS A 41 -7.69 0.56 18.73
N MET A 42 -6.82 -0.42 19.01
CA MET A 42 -6.13 -0.54 20.31
C MET A 42 -5.02 0.49 20.50
N ALA A 43 -4.52 1.10 19.40
CA ALA A 43 -3.48 2.11 19.40
C ALA A 43 -3.91 3.32 18.53
N PRO A 44 -4.89 4.13 18.95
CA PRO A 44 -5.50 5.17 18.10
C PRO A 44 -4.54 6.30 17.73
N ASN A 45 -3.49 6.52 18.50
CA ASN A 45 -2.46 7.53 18.23
C ASN A 45 -1.29 7.01 17.38
N MET A 46 -1.27 5.71 17.09
CA MET A 46 -0.26 5.09 16.25
C MET A 46 -0.30 5.69 14.85
N LYS A 47 0.83 6.23 14.40
CA LYS A 47 0.97 6.76 13.05
C LYS A 47 1.12 5.62 12.04
N LEU A 48 0.46 5.75 10.90
CA LEU A 48 0.54 4.76 9.82
C LEU A 48 1.30 5.33 8.64
N LEU A 49 2.20 4.54 8.07
CA LEU A 49 2.75 4.77 6.74
C LEU A 49 2.16 3.72 5.80
N VAL A 50 1.41 4.17 4.79
CA VAL A 50 0.53 3.33 4.00
C VAL A 50 0.90 3.38 2.53
N ASN A 51 0.97 2.22 1.88
CA ASN A 51 1.09 2.17 0.44
C ASN A 51 -0.20 2.70 -0.22
N ALA A 52 -0.11 3.86 -0.86
CA ALA A 52 -1.22 4.50 -1.57
C ALA A 52 -1.74 3.64 -2.73
N ASP A 53 -0.88 2.83 -3.32
CA ASP A 53 -1.18 2.01 -4.50
C ASP A 53 -1.92 0.71 -4.13
N ASP A 54 -2.01 0.38 -2.82
CA ASP A 54 -2.79 -0.74 -2.32
C ASP A 54 -4.15 -0.27 -1.76
N SER A 55 -5.22 -0.60 -2.46
CA SER A 55 -6.58 -0.19 -2.08
C SER A 55 -7.03 -0.74 -0.73
N LEU A 56 -6.53 -1.92 -0.31
CA LEU A 56 -6.90 -2.54 0.96
C LEU A 56 -6.21 -1.85 2.14
N SER A 57 -4.92 -1.56 2.04
CA SER A 57 -4.15 -0.81 3.04
C SER A 57 -4.70 0.60 3.21
N THR A 58 -5.00 1.27 2.11
CA THR A 58 -5.60 2.61 2.11
C THR A 58 -7.00 2.61 2.76
N TYR A 59 -7.83 1.61 2.42
CA TYR A 59 -9.15 1.47 3.05
C TYR A 59 -9.02 1.32 4.58
N LEU A 60 -8.12 0.46 5.06
CA LEU A 60 -7.89 0.26 6.50
C LEU A 60 -7.47 1.56 7.21
N ALA A 61 -6.55 2.33 6.61
CA ALA A 61 -6.09 3.58 7.21
C ALA A 61 -7.22 4.61 7.29
N MET A 62 -8.02 4.75 6.24
CA MET A 62 -9.14 5.69 6.19
C MET A 62 -10.29 5.30 7.14
N ASP A 63 -10.55 3.99 7.32
CA ASP A 63 -11.66 3.50 8.15
C ASP A 63 -11.36 3.59 9.66
N ASN A 64 -10.09 3.44 10.06
CA ASN A 64 -9.69 3.37 11.47
C ASN A 64 -9.33 4.72 12.12
N LYS A 65 -9.31 5.81 11.36
CA LYS A 65 -9.05 7.19 11.86
C LYS A 65 -7.68 7.40 12.51
N ASN A 66 -6.75 6.46 12.40
CA ASN A 66 -5.37 6.68 12.80
C ASN A 66 -4.74 7.79 11.94
N PRO A 67 -3.84 8.63 12.48
CA PRO A 67 -3.06 9.53 11.66
C PRO A 67 -2.23 8.73 10.66
N TYR A 68 -2.28 9.09 9.39
CA TYR A 68 -1.54 8.36 8.37
C TYR A 68 -0.90 9.26 7.33
N THR A 69 0.19 8.76 6.78
CA THR A 69 0.93 9.30 5.65
C THR A 69 1.03 8.21 4.57
N THR A 70 1.18 8.60 3.31
CA THR A 70 1.18 7.65 2.20
C THR A 70 2.46 7.72 1.37
N TYR A 71 2.85 6.57 0.81
CA TYR A 71 3.89 6.45 -0.19
C TYR A 71 3.35 5.69 -1.41
N GLY A 72 3.96 5.89 -2.56
CA GLY A 72 3.52 5.21 -3.79
C GLY A 72 4.22 5.73 -5.03
N ILE A 73 3.70 5.34 -6.19
CA ILE A 73 4.28 5.67 -7.50
C ILE A 73 3.17 6.23 -8.39
N SER A 74 3.24 7.52 -8.74
CA SER A 74 2.19 8.18 -9.52
C SER A 74 2.43 8.11 -11.04
N GLU A 75 3.65 7.83 -11.48
CA GLU A 75 3.92 7.64 -12.90
C GLU A 75 3.60 6.21 -13.35
N GLN A 76 3.09 6.07 -14.57
CA GLN A 76 2.87 4.76 -15.17
C GLN A 76 4.19 4.21 -15.70
N VAL A 77 4.78 3.24 -15.01
CA VAL A 77 6.07 2.64 -15.39
C VAL A 77 5.91 1.59 -16.49
N PHE A 78 4.81 0.83 -16.46
CA PHE A 78 4.56 -0.23 -17.44
C PHE A 78 3.35 0.10 -18.31
N LYS A 79 3.52 0.06 -19.63
CA LYS A 79 2.47 0.47 -20.59
C LYS A 79 1.32 -0.53 -20.73
N ASP A 80 1.55 -1.83 -20.54
CA ASP A 80 0.60 -2.90 -20.85
C ASP A 80 0.53 -3.98 -19.76
N GLN A 81 0.28 -3.62 -18.51
CA GLN A 81 0.03 -4.63 -17.49
C GLN A 81 -1.46 -4.99 -17.42
N ASN A 82 -1.91 -5.84 -18.31
CA ASN A 82 -3.14 -6.61 -18.15
C ASN A 82 -2.85 -7.83 -17.27
N SER A 83 -2.84 -7.66 -15.97
CA SER A 83 -2.68 -8.79 -15.07
C SER A 83 -3.93 -9.67 -15.12
N LYS A 84 -3.74 -10.94 -15.54
CA LYS A 84 -4.75 -11.99 -15.47
C LYS A 84 -4.87 -12.60 -14.07
N GLU A 85 -4.08 -12.11 -13.12
CA GLU A 85 -4.03 -12.64 -11.77
C GLU A 85 -5.27 -12.29 -10.95
N ILE A 86 -5.61 -13.15 -10.00
CA ILE A 86 -6.65 -12.90 -9.01
C ILE A 86 -6.20 -11.72 -8.15
N ARG A 87 -7.02 -10.67 -8.09
CA ARG A 87 -6.71 -9.43 -7.36
C ARG A 87 -7.62 -9.30 -6.16
N GLU A 88 -7.04 -9.22 -4.99
CA GLU A 88 -7.79 -9.03 -3.74
C GLU A 88 -8.47 -7.65 -3.68
N GLY A 89 -7.89 -6.64 -4.30
CA GLY A 89 -8.47 -5.29 -4.43
C GLY A 89 -9.50 -5.13 -5.54
N ARG A 90 -10.06 -6.24 -6.10
CA ARG A 90 -11.01 -6.19 -7.22
C ARG A 90 -12.32 -5.46 -6.88
N PHE A 91 -12.78 -5.56 -5.64
CA PHE A 91 -14.02 -4.96 -5.19
C PHE A 91 -13.77 -3.93 -4.09
N CYS A 92 -14.47 -2.81 -4.19
CA CYS A 92 -14.41 -1.71 -3.25
C CYS A 92 -14.88 -2.15 -1.85
N LYS A 93 -14.04 -2.03 -0.85
CA LYS A 93 -14.38 -2.39 0.54
C LYS A 93 -15.43 -1.46 1.18
N ARG A 94 -15.71 -0.28 0.57
CA ARG A 94 -16.77 0.63 1.04
C ARG A 94 -18.15 0.26 0.52
N CYS A 95 -18.27 -0.17 -0.72
CA CYS A 95 -19.60 -0.35 -1.35
C CYS A 95 -19.77 -1.62 -2.17
N GLY A 96 -18.78 -2.51 -2.22
CA GLY A 96 -18.82 -3.77 -2.93
C GLY A 96 -18.74 -3.67 -4.47
N HIS A 97 -18.69 -2.45 -5.03
CA HIS A 97 -18.63 -2.29 -6.48
C HIS A 97 -17.25 -2.66 -7.04
N LYS A 98 -17.19 -3.09 -8.30
CA LYS A 98 -15.93 -3.40 -8.98
C LYS A 98 -15.05 -2.15 -9.06
N MET A 99 -13.78 -2.27 -8.68
CA MET A 99 -12.80 -1.22 -8.80
C MET A 99 -12.30 -1.09 -10.24
N GLU A 100 -11.99 0.12 -10.66
CA GLU A 100 -11.33 0.43 -11.91
C GLU A 100 -9.93 0.98 -11.65
N TYR A 101 -9.04 0.79 -12.64
CA TYR A 101 -7.64 1.20 -12.55
C TYR A 101 -7.27 1.97 -13.81
N LYS A 102 -6.59 3.08 -13.65
CA LYS A 102 -5.97 3.79 -14.77
C LYS A 102 -4.74 3.04 -15.26
N PHE A 103 -3.96 2.49 -14.32
CA PHE A 103 -2.83 1.61 -14.61
C PHE A 103 -2.51 0.72 -13.41
N TYR A 104 -1.77 -0.33 -13.67
CA TYR A 104 -1.23 -1.24 -12.66
C TYR A 104 0.28 -1.19 -12.67
N HIS A 105 0.90 -1.37 -11.51
CA HIS A 105 2.34 -1.54 -11.38
C HIS A 105 2.72 -2.99 -11.13
N TYR A 106 2.10 -3.60 -10.14
CA TYR A 106 2.41 -4.95 -9.72
C TYR A 106 1.17 -5.55 -9.04
N SER A 107 0.71 -6.72 -9.51
CA SER A 107 -0.49 -7.37 -9.00
C SER A 107 -1.68 -6.38 -8.89
N GLN A 108 -2.16 -6.09 -7.69
CA GLN A 108 -3.26 -5.16 -7.41
C GLN A 108 -2.82 -3.71 -7.13
N LEU A 109 -1.51 -3.45 -7.11
CA LEU A 109 -0.99 -2.11 -6.86
C LEU A 109 -1.10 -1.23 -8.10
N GLY A 110 -1.57 -0.01 -7.94
CA GLY A 110 -1.70 0.95 -9.05
C GLY A 110 -2.62 2.13 -8.75
N ASP A 111 -3.01 2.86 -9.79
CA ASP A 111 -3.95 3.99 -9.67
C ASP A 111 -5.39 3.51 -9.82
N TYR A 112 -6.02 3.26 -8.70
CA TYR A 112 -7.39 2.71 -8.61
C TYR A 112 -8.42 3.77 -8.23
N TYR A 113 -9.67 3.50 -8.63
CA TYR A 113 -10.85 4.23 -8.17
C TYR A 113 -12.11 3.37 -8.22
N CYS A 114 -13.09 3.73 -7.40
CA CYS A 114 -14.43 3.15 -7.42
C CYS A 114 -15.39 4.11 -8.12
N PRO A 115 -15.96 3.75 -9.29
CA PRO A 115 -16.85 4.63 -10.02
C PRO A 115 -18.19 4.86 -9.30
N LYS A 116 -18.57 4.00 -8.34
CA LYS A 116 -19.83 4.09 -7.61
C LYS A 116 -19.76 5.03 -6.39
N CYS A 117 -18.74 4.91 -5.55
CA CYS A 117 -18.68 5.65 -4.27
C CYS A 117 -17.55 6.68 -4.21
N GLY A 118 -16.75 6.82 -5.26
CA GLY A 118 -15.66 7.79 -5.33
C GLY A 118 -14.43 7.43 -4.46
N PHE A 119 -14.38 6.25 -3.82
CA PHE A 119 -13.17 5.78 -3.15
C PHE A 119 -12.05 5.64 -4.19
N LYS A 120 -10.93 6.29 -3.94
CA LYS A 120 -9.81 6.33 -4.90
C LYS A 120 -8.46 6.37 -4.21
N ARG A 121 -7.43 6.06 -4.97
CA ARG A 121 -6.03 6.21 -4.57
C ARG A 121 -5.78 7.63 -4.04
N PRO A 122 -5.23 7.80 -2.83
CA PRO A 122 -4.77 9.10 -2.36
C PRO A 122 -3.49 9.50 -3.10
N LYS A 123 -3.22 10.80 -3.17
CA LYS A 123 -1.92 11.27 -3.66
C LYS A 123 -0.85 10.91 -2.63
N PRO A 124 0.23 10.20 -3.02
CA PRO A 124 1.31 9.88 -2.08
C PRO A 124 2.02 11.13 -1.59
N GLU A 125 2.40 11.15 -0.32
CA GLU A 125 3.32 12.16 0.20
C GLU A 125 4.77 11.85 -0.19
N PHE A 126 5.13 10.56 -0.15
CA PHE A 126 6.41 10.04 -0.65
C PHE A 126 6.17 9.38 -2.00
N ASP A 127 6.24 10.18 -3.06
CA ASP A 127 5.94 9.75 -4.44
C ASP A 127 7.25 9.52 -5.19
N ALA A 128 7.44 8.30 -5.71
CA ALA A 128 8.58 8.02 -6.58
C ALA A 128 8.29 8.53 -7.99
N SER A 129 9.27 9.19 -8.57
CA SER A 129 9.23 9.73 -9.93
C SER A 129 10.58 9.56 -10.64
N HIS A 130 10.59 9.76 -11.97
CA HIS A 130 11.80 9.60 -12.82
C HIS A 130 12.47 8.23 -12.61
N ILE A 131 11.64 7.17 -12.66
CA ILE A 131 12.09 5.80 -12.38
C ILE A 131 12.91 5.28 -13.55
N ASP A 132 14.16 4.89 -13.27
CA ASP A 132 15.07 4.21 -14.17
C ASP A 132 15.46 2.84 -13.59
N MET A 133 15.31 1.79 -14.41
CA MET A 133 15.63 0.40 -14.05
C MET A 133 16.68 -0.21 -14.99
N SER A 134 17.37 0.60 -15.78
CA SER A 134 18.34 0.13 -16.79
C SER A 134 19.61 -0.46 -16.16
N ASP A 135 20.06 0.12 -15.04
CA ASP A 135 21.25 -0.33 -14.28
C ASP A 135 20.97 -0.29 -12.77
N GLY A 136 20.17 -1.23 -12.30
CA GLY A 136 19.66 -1.23 -10.94
C GLY A 136 18.35 -0.47 -10.80
N LEU A 137 18.15 0.24 -9.69
CA LEU A 137 17.01 1.12 -9.45
C LEU A 137 17.50 2.54 -9.19
N ALA A 138 16.99 3.50 -9.95
CA ALA A 138 17.15 4.91 -9.67
C ALA A 138 15.80 5.60 -9.75
N PHE A 139 15.51 6.51 -8.82
CA PHE A 139 14.29 7.32 -8.81
C PHE A 139 14.44 8.51 -7.86
N ASP A 140 13.56 9.48 -8.03
CA ASP A 140 13.48 10.65 -7.16
C ASP A 140 12.32 10.48 -6.17
N VAL A 141 12.52 10.90 -4.92
CA VAL A 141 11.48 11.02 -3.91
C VAL A 141 11.69 12.31 -3.12
N LYS A 142 10.69 13.20 -3.12
CA LYS A 142 10.85 14.58 -2.61
C LYS A 142 12.09 15.26 -3.25
N ALA A 143 13.02 15.75 -2.44
CA ALA A 143 14.26 16.38 -2.90
C ALA A 143 15.46 15.43 -3.00
N SER A 144 15.24 14.12 -2.83
CA SER A 144 16.31 13.10 -2.79
C SER A 144 16.32 12.27 -4.06
N HIS A 145 17.52 12.07 -4.63
CA HIS A 145 17.76 11.08 -5.67
C HIS A 145 18.26 9.79 -5.04
N ILE A 146 17.52 8.70 -5.26
CA ILE A 146 17.84 7.37 -4.73
C ILE A 146 18.46 6.54 -5.84
N LYS A 147 19.59 5.91 -5.55
CA LYS A 147 20.20 4.90 -6.42
C LYS A 147 20.51 3.66 -5.60
N ALA A 148 20.08 2.50 -6.09
CA ALA A 148 20.25 1.23 -5.42
C ALA A 148 20.57 0.10 -6.41
N ASN A 149 21.57 -0.70 -6.08
CA ASN A 149 21.97 -1.85 -6.91
C ASN A 149 21.04 -3.06 -6.64
N TYR A 150 19.73 -2.84 -6.77
CA TYR A 150 18.73 -3.90 -6.69
C TYR A 150 18.06 -4.09 -8.03
N ARG A 151 17.61 -5.32 -8.28
CA ARG A 151 16.75 -5.64 -9.42
C ARG A 151 15.34 -5.94 -8.91
N GLY A 152 14.34 -5.63 -9.72
CA GLY A 152 12.94 -5.87 -9.39
C GLY A 152 12.21 -4.61 -8.90
N PHE A 153 11.19 -4.27 -9.65
CA PHE A 153 10.36 -3.07 -9.46
C PHE A 153 9.78 -2.93 -8.05
N TYR A 154 9.36 -4.04 -7.42
CA TYR A 154 8.78 -4.05 -6.07
C TYR A 154 9.72 -3.46 -5.00
N ASN A 155 11.04 -3.43 -5.24
CA ASN A 155 11.98 -2.83 -4.31
C ASN A 155 11.85 -1.31 -4.21
N ILE A 156 11.27 -0.64 -5.20
CA ILE A 156 10.94 0.79 -5.10
C ILE A 156 9.98 1.01 -3.94
N TYR A 157 8.92 0.19 -3.81
CA TYR A 157 7.99 0.28 -2.67
C TYR A 157 8.68 0.00 -1.33
N ASN A 158 9.58 -0.97 -1.27
CA ASN A 158 10.33 -1.27 -0.06
C ASN A 158 11.21 -0.07 0.37
N ILE A 159 11.91 0.55 -0.61
CA ILE A 159 12.75 1.72 -0.35
C ILE A 159 11.89 2.92 0.07
N LEU A 160 10.76 3.17 -0.61
CA LEU A 160 9.83 4.23 -0.22
C LEU A 160 9.28 4.04 1.20
N ALA A 161 8.97 2.80 1.58
CA ALA A 161 8.51 2.48 2.93
C ALA A 161 9.58 2.80 3.98
N VAL A 162 10.84 2.44 3.71
CA VAL A 162 11.97 2.77 4.60
C VAL A 162 12.21 4.27 4.64
N PHE A 163 12.21 4.94 3.47
CA PHE A 163 12.41 6.39 3.38
C PHE A 163 11.34 7.15 4.16
N GLY A 164 10.06 6.80 3.97
CA GLY A 164 8.96 7.43 4.68
C GLY A 164 8.93 7.12 6.17
N ALA A 165 9.47 5.97 6.61
CA ALA A 165 9.58 5.64 8.03
C ALA A 165 10.74 6.38 8.73
N ALA A 166 11.76 6.80 7.98
CA ALA A 166 12.93 7.52 8.50
C ALA A 166 12.76 9.06 8.48
N SER A 167 11.67 9.56 7.83
CA SER A 167 11.37 10.99 7.69
C SER A 167 10.46 11.49 8.80
#